data_f1817a638c742530fec930b203714ba4
#
_entry.id   f1817a638c742530fec930b203714ba4
#
_cell.length_a   1.000
_cell.length_b   1.000
_cell.length_c   1.000
_cell.angle_alpha   90.00
_cell.angle_beta   90.00
_cell.angle_gamma   90.00
#
_symmetry.space_group_name_H-M   'P 1'
#
loop_
_entity.id
_entity.type
_entity.pdbx_description
1 polymer ?
#
loop_
_entity_poly.entity_id
_entity_poly.type
_entity_poly.pdbx_seq_one_letter_code
_entity_poly.pdbx_strand_id
1 'polypeptide(L)'
;MAVERYDGDGLDDMPDLKYPVRHWEIGNEPDMQSPSHTLFQGNSEAYLNLLKLSYSTIKAADPNAVVLIAAPSKWTPEVVEYWEPILGGGSKFFDIGNMHSLQGSDDYHASEYRRQLGDSGSESKPFWITEAGVFMGGKALEQEELARITIPNYASAFAAGAQVVFRLSRGHNTGQVLETYLLAARTFGDFTEATGLAENVVQFDMPDGRVVFALWDDGTLPLEVTGKVKVITYSGEESSQDASAVVAQVPTLVVVEPGGGN
;
A
#
# COMPACT_ATOMS: atom_id res chain seq x y z
N MET A 1 -21.46 7.88 20.02
CA MET A 1 -20.66 8.17 18.80
C MET A 1 -20.05 6.87 18.29
N ALA A 2 -19.71 6.72 16.99
CA ALA A 2 -19.16 5.43 16.52
C ALA A 2 -17.80 5.11 17.19
N VAL A 3 -16.92 6.08 17.31
CA VAL A 3 -15.59 5.89 17.94
C VAL A 3 -15.76 5.36 19.36
N GLU A 4 -16.47 6.06 20.20
CA GLU A 4 -16.78 5.69 21.61
C GLU A 4 -17.32 4.26 21.74
N ARG A 5 -18.11 3.83 20.76
CA ARG A 5 -18.72 2.49 20.78
C ARG A 5 -17.75 1.37 20.44
N TYR A 6 -16.63 1.68 19.80
CA TYR A 6 -15.68 0.68 19.29
C TYR A 6 -14.23 0.92 19.72
N ASP A 7 -13.94 1.84 20.61
CA ASP A 7 -12.57 2.14 21.05
C ASP A 7 -12.03 1.17 22.11
N GLY A 8 -12.92 0.46 22.81
CA GLY A 8 -12.55 -0.60 23.75
C GLY A 8 -11.92 -0.06 25.04
N ASP A 9 -12.33 1.13 25.49
CA ASP A 9 -11.88 1.72 26.74
C ASP A 9 -12.72 1.31 27.97
N GLY A 10 -13.81 0.60 27.75
CA GLY A 10 -14.74 0.10 28.77
C GLY A 10 -15.90 1.03 29.07
N LEU A 11 -16.03 2.18 28.40
CA LEU A 11 -17.11 3.14 28.56
C LEU A 11 -17.99 3.10 27.29
N ASP A 12 -19.28 2.88 27.45
CA ASP A 12 -20.26 2.87 26.34
C ASP A 12 -19.90 1.98 25.13
N ASP A 13 -18.98 1.04 25.30
CA ASP A 13 -18.56 0.07 24.29
C ASP A 13 -19.71 -0.79 23.78
N MET A 14 -19.53 -1.30 22.57
CA MET A 14 -20.38 -2.36 22.04
C MET A 14 -20.29 -3.60 22.96
N PRO A 15 -21.40 -4.20 23.41
CA PRO A 15 -21.37 -5.43 24.20
C PRO A 15 -20.50 -6.51 23.51
N ASP A 16 -19.65 -7.16 24.30
CA ASP A 16 -18.74 -8.22 23.84
C ASP A 16 -17.70 -7.79 22.79
N LEU A 17 -17.32 -6.51 22.73
CA LEU A 17 -16.26 -6.00 21.85
C LEU A 17 -14.94 -6.71 22.16
N LYS A 18 -14.44 -7.50 21.19
CA LYS A 18 -13.18 -8.26 21.32
C LYS A 18 -11.98 -7.52 20.74
N TYR A 19 -12.22 -6.76 19.71
CA TYR A 19 -11.17 -6.08 18.94
C TYR A 19 -11.56 -4.61 18.74
N PRO A 20 -10.92 -3.68 19.47
CA PRO A 20 -11.15 -2.25 19.29
C PRO A 20 -10.80 -1.78 17.89
N VAL A 21 -11.55 -0.82 17.36
CA VAL A 21 -11.26 -0.14 16.10
C VAL A 21 -10.38 1.06 16.41
N ARG A 22 -9.14 1.04 15.89
CA ARG A 22 -8.17 2.12 16.12
C ARG A 22 -7.98 3.03 14.92
N HIS A 23 -8.29 2.56 13.71
CA HIS A 23 -8.07 3.30 12.47
C HIS A 23 -9.41 3.71 11.85
N TRP A 24 -9.54 4.99 11.56
CA TRP A 24 -10.79 5.61 11.06
C TRP A 24 -10.50 6.38 9.80
N GLU A 25 -10.99 5.94 8.67
CA GLU A 25 -10.91 6.63 7.40
C GLU A 25 -12.10 7.59 7.22
N ILE A 26 -11.82 8.84 6.82
CA ILE A 26 -12.83 9.90 6.75
C ILE A 26 -13.39 10.04 5.33
N GLY A 27 -14.34 9.20 5.02
CA GLY A 27 -15.01 9.18 3.71
C GLY A 27 -14.34 8.25 2.71
N ASN A 28 -14.82 8.30 1.47
CA ASN A 28 -14.32 7.51 0.34
C ASN A 28 -14.44 8.35 -0.92
N GLU A 29 -13.33 8.54 -1.63
CA GLU A 29 -13.26 9.19 -2.95
C GLU A 29 -14.11 10.49 -3.05
N PRO A 30 -13.86 11.50 -2.18
CA PRO A 30 -14.69 12.72 -2.15
C PRO A 30 -14.57 13.57 -3.42
N ASP A 31 -13.54 13.33 -4.25
CA ASP A 31 -13.36 13.93 -5.58
C ASP A 31 -14.28 13.33 -6.64
N MET A 32 -14.90 12.16 -6.37
CA MET A 32 -15.84 11.51 -7.29
C MET A 32 -17.23 12.18 -7.23
N GLN A 33 -17.44 13.20 -8.04
CA GLN A 33 -18.69 14.02 -8.05
C GLN A 33 -19.83 13.42 -8.88
N SER A 34 -19.81 12.12 -9.18
CA SER A 34 -20.90 11.44 -9.89
C SER A 34 -22.07 11.15 -8.94
N PRO A 35 -23.30 11.59 -9.23
CA PRO A 35 -24.45 11.37 -8.36
C PRO A 35 -24.77 9.89 -8.06
N SER A 36 -24.30 8.98 -8.91
CA SER A 36 -24.53 7.53 -8.76
C SER A 36 -23.45 6.81 -7.96
N HIS A 37 -22.30 7.44 -7.68
CA HIS A 37 -21.15 6.77 -7.08
C HIS A 37 -20.53 7.53 -5.89
N THR A 38 -20.95 8.79 -5.64
CA THR A 38 -20.36 9.57 -4.57
C THR A 38 -21.08 9.38 -3.24
N LEU A 39 -20.30 9.19 -2.19
CA LEU A 39 -20.76 9.28 -0.80
C LEU A 39 -20.65 10.70 -0.23
N PHE A 40 -19.92 11.58 -0.91
CA PHE A 40 -19.72 12.97 -0.53
C PHE A 40 -20.04 13.90 -1.71
N GLN A 41 -20.85 14.92 -1.47
CA GLN A 41 -21.15 15.96 -2.45
C GLN A 41 -20.62 17.31 -1.95
N GLY A 42 -19.56 17.78 -2.57
CA GLY A 42 -18.92 19.03 -2.18
C GLY A 42 -17.58 19.24 -2.87
N ASN A 43 -17.08 20.45 -2.77
CA ASN A 43 -15.74 20.79 -3.26
C ASN A 43 -14.67 20.42 -2.22
N SER A 44 -13.40 20.64 -2.57
CA SER A 44 -12.24 20.41 -1.71
C SER A 44 -12.31 21.15 -0.37
N GLU A 45 -12.83 22.40 -0.35
CA GLU A 45 -13.00 23.17 0.89
C GLU A 45 -14.03 22.51 1.84
N ALA A 46 -15.16 22.05 1.28
CA ALA A 46 -16.17 21.35 2.06
C ALA A 46 -15.64 20.04 2.66
N TYR A 47 -14.86 19.28 1.89
CA TYR A 47 -14.21 18.08 2.41
C TYR A 47 -13.13 18.41 3.46
N LEU A 48 -12.31 19.42 3.25
CA LEU A 48 -11.32 19.87 4.24
C LEU A 48 -12.00 20.25 5.57
N ASN A 49 -13.15 20.92 5.53
CA ASN A 49 -13.90 21.25 6.74
C ASN A 49 -14.47 20.00 7.43
N LEU A 50 -14.95 19.02 6.66
CA LEU A 50 -15.38 17.72 7.18
C LEU A 50 -14.20 16.98 7.86
N LEU A 51 -13.04 16.94 7.23
CA LEU A 51 -11.83 16.31 7.77
C LEU A 51 -11.43 16.94 9.11
N LYS A 52 -11.38 18.28 9.19
CA LYS A 52 -11.03 19.01 10.42
C LYS A 52 -12.00 18.71 11.56
N LEU A 53 -13.30 18.73 11.26
CA LEU A 53 -14.33 18.43 12.25
C LEU A 53 -14.25 16.97 12.74
N SER A 54 -14.12 16.04 11.80
CA SER A 54 -14.03 14.60 12.10
C SER A 54 -12.80 14.29 12.92
N TYR A 55 -11.64 14.79 12.52
CA TYR A 55 -10.39 14.61 13.29
C TYR A 55 -10.53 15.07 14.73
N SER A 56 -11.00 16.31 14.94
CA SER A 56 -11.16 16.88 16.28
C SER A 56 -12.15 16.07 17.12
N THR A 57 -13.23 15.61 16.50
CA THR A 57 -14.29 14.84 17.16
C THR A 57 -13.82 13.42 17.53
N ILE A 58 -13.08 12.77 16.63
CA ILE A 58 -12.50 11.43 16.86
C ILE A 58 -11.46 11.49 17.97
N LYS A 59 -10.53 12.45 17.91
CA LYS A 59 -9.49 12.63 18.95
C LYS A 59 -10.04 13.05 20.31
N ALA A 60 -11.22 13.66 20.34
CA ALA A 60 -11.90 13.98 21.61
C ALA A 60 -12.56 12.74 22.23
N ALA A 61 -13.02 11.80 21.43
CA ALA A 61 -13.60 10.53 21.90
C ALA A 61 -12.49 9.53 22.28
N ASP A 62 -11.54 9.28 21.37
CA ASP A 62 -10.36 8.44 21.62
C ASP A 62 -9.09 9.18 21.20
N PRO A 63 -8.27 9.70 22.14
CA PRO A 63 -6.99 10.32 21.80
C PRO A 63 -5.99 9.40 21.09
N ASN A 64 -6.15 8.07 21.23
CA ASN A 64 -5.29 7.07 20.61
C ASN A 64 -5.79 6.62 19.23
N ALA A 65 -6.99 7.03 18.81
CA ALA A 65 -7.50 6.73 17.49
C ALA A 65 -6.58 7.31 16.41
N VAL A 66 -6.38 6.55 15.34
CA VAL A 66 -5.59 6.94 14.18
C VAL A 66 -6.53 7.33 13.04
N VAL A 67 -6.35 8.52 12.51
CA VAL A 67 -7.24 9.08 11.48
C VAL A 67 -6.54 9.00 10.12
N LEU A 68 -7.18 8.30 9.18
CA LEU A 68 -6.82 8.30 7.78
C LEU A 68 -7.62 9.36 7.05
N ILE A 69 -6.97 10.12 6.19
CA ILE A 69 -7.66 10.96 5.20
C ILE A 69 -8.32 10.03 4.16
N ALA A 70 -9.41 10.44 3.51
CA ALA A 70 -9.95 9.68 2.38
C ALA A 70 -8.95 9.59 1.23
N ALA A 71 -9.14 8.61 0.37
CA ALA A 71 -8.31 8.42 -0.80
C ALA A 71 -8.86 9.16 -2.02
N PRO A 72 -8.00 9.65 -2.95
CA PRO A 72 -8.39 10.08 -4.28
C PRO A 72 -8.91 8.89 -5.11
N SER A 73 -9.92 9.14 -5.95
CA SER A 73 -10.55 8.10 -6.77
C SER A 73 -9.69 7.66 -7.96
N LYS A 74 -8.77 8.49 -8.40
CA LYS A 74 -7.89 8.28 -9.57
C LYS A 74 -6.77 9.32 -9.60
N TRP A 75 -5.86 9.14 -10.57
CA TRP A 75 -4.68 9.99 -10.75
C TRP A 75 -4.78 10.78 -12.05
N THR A 76 -5.58 11.85 -12.07
CA THR A 76 -5.70 12.79 -13.18
C THR A 76 -5.41 14.21 -12.69
N PRO A 77 -4.99 15.13 -13.56
CA PRO A 77 -4.71 16.50 -13.15
C PRO A 77 -5.84 17.17 -12.36
N GLU A 78 -7.08 16.92 -12.75
CA GLU A 78 -8.26 17.49 -12.09
C GLU A 78 -8.44 16.95 -10.66
N VAL A 79 -8.13 15.68 -10.44
CA VAL A 79 -8.19 15.06 -9.10
C VAL A 79 -7.02 15.57 -8.26
N VAL A 80 -5.83 15.68 -8.82
CA VAL A 80 -4.67 16.28 -8.13
C VAL A 80 -4.99 17.72 -7.70
N GLU A 81 -5.56 18.55 -8.57
CA GLU A 81 -5.99 19.91 -8.24
C GLU A 81 -7.06 19.94 -7.12
N TYR A 82 -7.98 18.97 -7.11
CA TYR A 82 -8.97 18.84 -6.02
C TYR A 82 -8.29 18.58 -4.67
N TRP A 83 -7.23 17.76 -4.64
CA TRP A 83 -6.56 17.34 -3.42
C TRP A 83 -5.50 18.31 -2.89
N GLU A 84 -4.90 19.17 -3.72
CA GLU A 84 -3.88 20.14 -3.29
C GLU A 84 -4.29 20.98 -2.07
N PRO A 85 -5.46 21.69 -2.06
CA PRO A 85 -5.86 22.50 -0.90
C PRO A 85 -6.21 21.64 0.32
N ILE A 86 -6.63 20.38 0.12
CA ILE A 86 -6.94 19.45 1.22
C ILE A 86 -5.65 19.03 1.91
N LEU A 87 -4.66 18.59 1.17
CA LEU A 87 -3.37 18.16 1.73
C LEU A 87 -2.63 19.33 2.39
N GLY A 88 -2.56 20.50 1.74
CA GLY A 88 -1.90 21.69 2.28
C GLY A 88 -2.59 22.26 3.52
N GLY A 89 -3.93 22.36 3.51
CA GLY A 89 -4.70 22.89 4.63
C GLY A 89 -5.06 21.87 5.71
N GLY A 90 -4.93 20.60 5.39
CA GLY A 90 -5.34 19.45 6.22
C GLY A 90 -4.21 18.70 6.92
N SER A 91 -2.96 19.07 6.70
CA SER A 91 -1.78 18.32 7.19
C SER A 91 -1.77 18.01 8.69
N LYS A 92 -2.48 18.79 9.51
CA LYS A 92 -2.63 18.60 10.96
C LYS A 92 -3.84 17.76 11.36
N PHE A 93 -4.69 17.37 10.40
CA PHE A 93 -5.99 16.77 10.65
C PHE A 93 -6.12 15.35 10.06
N PHE A 94 -5.01 14.69 9.83
CA PHE A 94 -4.91 13.25 9.60
C PHE A 94 -3.58 12.74 10.13
N ASP A 95 -3.54 11.48 10.53
CA ASP A 95 -2.33 10.82 11.03
C ASP A 95 -1.66 10.02 9.90
N ILE A 96 -2.46 9.43 9.02
CA ILE A 96 -2.02 8.60 7.89
C ILE A 96 -2.61 9.16 6.59
N GLY A 97 -1.76 9.36 5.60
CA GLY A 97 -2.18 9.61 4.23
C GLY A 97 -2.87 8.39 3.63
N ASN A 98 -3.71 8.58 2.62
CA ASN A 98 -4.40 7.47 2.00
C ASN A 98 -4.61 7.71 0.51
N MET A 99 -4.58 6.62 -0.27
CA MET A 99 -4.79 6.67 -1.70
C MET A 99 -5.45 5.39 -2.23
N HIS A 100 -6.13 5.52 -3.37
CA HIS A 100 -6.58 4.41 -4.20
C HIS A 100 -5.78 4.34 -5.50
N SER A 101 -5.56 3.14 -6.01
CA SER A 101 -4.93 2.92 -7.29
C SER A 101 -5.58 1.72 -7.99
N LEU A 102 -6.54 2.01 -8.85
CA LEU A 102 -7.36 1.01 -9.56
C LEU A 102 -7.14 1.00 -11.07
N GLN A 103 -6.26 1.88 -11.57
CA GLN A 103 -6.04 2.07 -13.01
C GLN A 103 -4.76 1.39 -13.53
N GLY A 104 -4.00 0.81 -12.64
CA GLY A 104 -2.72 0.20 -12.93
C GLY A 104 -1.60 1.24 -13.08
N SER A 105 -0.55 1.07 -12.33
CA SER A 105 0.76 1.68 -12.49
C SER A 105 1.77 0.74 -11.86
N ASP A 106 3.03 0.94 -12.15
CA ASP A 106 4.10 0.03 -11.73
C ASP A 106 4.32 0.03 -10.21
N ASP A 107 3.88 1.09 -9.52
CA ASP A 107 3.97 1.25 -8.06
C ASP A 107 2.64 1.67 -7.41
N TYR A 108 1.52 1.42 -8.06
CA TYR A 108 0.20 1.90 -7.62
C TYR A 108 0.14 3.42 -7.39
N HIS A 109 0.91 4.23 -8.12
CA HIS A 109 1.06 5.70 -7.94
C HIS A 109 1.65 6.11 -6.58
N ALA A 110 2.29 5.20 -5.85
CA ALA A 110 2.81 5.46 -4.51
C ALA A 110 3.91 6.55 -4.49
N SER A 111 4.82 6.55 -5.47
CA SER A 111 5.86 7.59 -5.63
C SER A 111 5.24 8.96 -5.86
N GLU A 112 4.20 9.04 -6.68
CA GLU A 112 3.49 10.30 -6.95
C GLU A 112 2.79 10.82 -5.69
N TYR A 113 2.11 9.94 -4.96
CA TYR A 113 1.46 10.34 -3.70
C TYR A 113 2.48 10.76 -2.63
N ARG A 114 3.60 10.06 -2.51
CA ARG A 114 4.70 10.48 -1.62
C ARG A 114 5.19 11.88 -1.95
N ARG A 115 5.36 12.20 -3.24
CA ARG A 115 5.72 13.55 -3.68
C ARG A 115 4.67 14.58 -3.29
N GLN A 116 3.37 14.31 -3.50
CA GLN A 116 2.29 15.22 -3.10
C GLN A 116 2.25 15.46 -1.59
N LEU A 117 2.47 14.44 -0.77
CA LEU A 117 2.61 14.60 0.68
C LEU A 117 3.79 15.52 1.02
N GLY A 118 4.93 15.39 0.33
CA GLY A 118 6.09 16.26 0.47
C GLY A 118 5.77 17.72 0.10
N ASP A 119 5.19 17.94 -1.07
CA ASP A 119 4.80 19.27 -1.56
C ASP A 119 3.80 19.98 -0.61
N SER A 120 3.02 19.21 0.14
CA SER A 120 2.07 19.72 1.15
C SER A 120 2.63 19.86 2.58
N GLY A 121 3.93 19.60 2.80
CA GLY A 121 4.56 19.61 4.12
C GLY A 121 4.15 18.43 5.01
N SER A 122 3.80 17.31 4.41
CA SER A 122 3.40 16.06 5.07
C SER A 122 4.32 14.88 4.74
N GLU A 123 5.56 15.14 4.31
CA GLU A 123 6.55 14.15 3.87
C GLU A 123 6.87 13.08 4.92
N SER A 124 6.78 13.43 6.20
CA SER A 124 7.05 12.51 7.31
C SER A 124 5.87 11.63 7.68
N LYS A 125 4.68 11.88 7.11
CA LYS A 125 3.50 11.07 7.41
C LYS A 125 3.57 9.72 6.72
N PRO A 126 3.19 8.62 7.42
CA PRO A 126 2.93 7.36 6.78
C PRO A 126 1.75 7.49 5.79
N PHE A 127 1.68 6.59 4.81
CA PHE A 127 0.49 6.47 3.98
C PHE A 127 0.15 5.01 3.68
N TRP A 128 -1.12 4.77 3.43
CA TRP A 128 -1.68 3.49 3.05
C TRP A 128 -2.30 3.56 1.66
N ILE A 129 -2.42 2.43 1.01
CA ILE A 129 -3.19 2.26 -0.22
C ILE A 129 -4.39 1.38 0.15
N THR A 130 -5.54 1.99 0.43
CA THR A 130 -6.69 1.24 0.95
C THR A 130 -7.49 0.52 -0.14
N GLU A 131 -7.28 0.85 -1.41
CA GLU A 131 -7.75 0.07 -2.54
C GLU A 131 -6.70 0.03 -3.64
N ALA A 132 -6.07 -1.14 -3.85
CA ALA A 132 -5.09 -1.37 -4.90
C ALA A 132 -5.55 -2.48 -5.86
N GLY A 133 -5.38 -2.24 -7.15
CA GLY A 133 -5.71 -3.23 -8.18
C GLY A 133 -5.54 -2.70 -9.59
N VAL A 134 -5.76 -3.57 -10.58
CA VAL A 134 -5.68 -3.22 -12.00
C VAL A 134 -7.03 -3.55 -12.65
N PHE A 135 -7.99 -2.64 -12.53
CA PHE A 135 -9.37 -2.86 -12.99
C PHE A 135 -9.85 -1.87 -14.04
N MET A 136 -9.16 -0.76 -14.20
CA MET A 136 -9.62 0.40 -14.94
C MET A 136 -8.64 0.72 -16.06
N GLY A 137 -8.91 0.29 -17.24
CA GLY A 137 -8.05 0.58 -18.39
C GLY A 137 -8.65 0.07 -19.70
N GLY A 138 -9.90 -0.38 -19.66
CA GLY A 138 -10.65 -0.74 -20.86
C GLY A 138 -10.37 -2.13 -21.43
N LYS A 139 -9.26 -2.78 -21.07
CA LYS A 139 -8.97 -4.18 -21.41
C LYS A 139 -8.72 -4.96 -20.12
N ALA A 140 -9.52 -5.99 -19.86
CA ALA A 140 -9.22 -6.93 -18.79
C ALA A 140 -7.88 -7.62 -19.09
N LEU A 141 -6.93 -7.53 -18.16
CA LEU A 141 -5.70 -8.31 -18.25
C LEU A 141 -6.00 -9.79 -18.00
N GLU A 142 -5.25 -10.66 -18.67
CA GLU A 142 -5.32 -12.08 -18.42
C GLU A 142 -4.76 -12.42 -17.03
N GLN A 143 -5.21 -13.53 -16.46
CA GLN A 143 -4.81 -13.96 -15.11
C GLN A 143 -3.29 -14.08 -14.95
N GLU A 144 -2.58 -14.56 -15.94
CA GLU A 144 -1.12 -14.67 -15.92
C GLU A 144 -0.46 -13.29 -15.93
N GLU A 145 -0.95 -12.35 -16.73
CA GLU A 145 -0.43 -10.98 -16.79
C GLU A 145 -0.62 -10.26 -15.44
N LEU A 146 -1.82 -10.38 -14.84
CA LEU A 146 -2.10 -9.86 -13.50
C LEU A 146 -1.18 -10.49 -12.44
N ALA A 147 -0.92 -11.79 -12.52
CA ALA A 147 -0.02 -12.46 -11.60
C ALA A 147 1.42 -11.93 -11.73
N ARG A 148 1.90 -11.74 -12.96
CA ARG A 148 3.26 -11.22 -13.24
C ARG A 148 3.49 -9.82 -12.66
N ILE A 149 2.52 -8.92 -12.71
CA ILE A 149 2.67 -7.56 -12.18
C ILE A 149 2.45 -7.46 -10.66
N THR A 150 1.96 -8.50 -10.01
CA THR A 150 1.62 -8.45 -8.58
C THR A 150 2.85 -8.17 -7.71
N ILE A 151 3.92 -8.97 -7.81
CA ILE A 151 5.14 -8.77 -7.00
C ILE A 151 5.79 -7.42 -7.30
N PRO A 152 6.06 -7.03 -8.56
CA PRO A 152 6.61 -5.72 -8.89
C PRO A 152 5.82 -4.56 -8.28
N ASN A 153 4.50 -4.53 -8.49
CA ASN A 153 3.68 -3.41 -8.04
C ASN A 153 3.68 -3.25 -6.51
N TYR A 154 3.54 -4.35 -5.76
CA TYR A 154 3.61 -4.30 -4.30
C TYR A 154 5.00 -3.89 -3.81
N ALA A 155 6.05 -4.48 -4.38
CA ALA A 155 7.42 -4.17 -4.00
C ALA A 155 7.76 -2.70 -4.26
N SER A 156 7.42 -2.18 -5.43
CA SER A 156 7.64 -0.77 -5.79
C SER A 156 6.83 0.19 -4.91
N ALA A 157 5.57 -0.15 -4.59
CA ALA A 157 4.75 0.66 -3.69
C ALA A 157 5.33 0.75 -2.28
N PHE A 158 5.82 -0.37 -1.74
CA PHE A 158 6.49 -0.37 -0.43
C PHE A 158 7.81 0.38 -0.46
N ALA A 159 8.62 0.22 -1.51
CA ALA A 159 9.86 0.98 -1.70
C ALA A 159 9.60 2.49 -1.82
N ALA A 160 8.46 2.92 -2.37
CA ALA A 160 8.01 4.31 -2.40
C ALA A 160 7.48 4.81 -1.04
N GLY A 161 7.40 3.93 -0.03
CA GLY A 161 7.05 4.27 1.34
C GLY A 161 5.59 4.04 1.73
N ALA A 162 4.82 3.28 0.95
CA ALA A 162 3.53 2.76 1.42
C ALA A 162 3.78 1.80 2.60
N GLN A 163 3.01 1.92 3.68
CA GLN A 163 3.13 1.01 4.83
C GLN A 163 2.20 -0.19 4.73
N VAL A 164 1.03 0.01 4.13
CA VAL A 164 0.00 -1.01 3.97
C VAL A 164 -0.63 -0.86 2.60
N VAL A 165 -0.87 -1.98 1.94
CA VAL A 165 -1.57 -2.04 0.66
C VAL A 165 -2.69 -3.06 0.75
N PHE A 166 -3.95 -2.59 0.65
CA PHE A 166 -5.12 -3.45 0.62
C PHE A 166 -5.49 -3.81 -0.82
N ARG A 167 -5.49 -5.09 -1.11
CA ARG A 167 -5.88 -5.57 -2.43
C ARG A 167 -7.40 -5.56 -2.61
N LEU A 168 -7.87 -4.83 -3.61
CA LEU A 168 -9.26 -4.92 -4.07
C LEU A 168 -9.40 -6.06 -5.08
N SER A 169 -10.21 -7.05 -4.79
CA SER A 169 -10.16 -8.32 -5.51
C SER A 169 -11.14 -8.47 -6.67
N ARG A 170 -12.19 -7.68 -6.80
CA ARG A 170 -13.22 -7.68 -7.86
C ARG A 170 -13.30 -8.96 -8.73
N GLY A 171 -13.41 -10.14 -8.12
CA GLY A 171 -13.51 -11.42 -8.84
C GLY A 171 -12.17 -12.13 -9.14
N HIS A 172 -11.03 -11.56 -8.82
CA HIS A 172 -9.69 -12.14 -9.00
C HIS A 172 -9.17 -12.83 -7.71
N ASN A 173 -10.05 -13.45 -6.93
CA ASN A 173 -9.70 -14.18 -5.70
C ASN A 173 -9.42 -15.66 -5.94
N THR A 174 -9.02 -16.02 -7.14
CA THR A 174 -8.74 -17.41 -7.53
C THR A 174 -7.56 -17.48 -8.48
N GLY A 175 -7.04 -18.67 -8.69
CA GLY A 175 -5.97 -18.94 -9.64
C GLY A 175 -4.64 -18.26 -9.31
N GLN A 176 -3.80 -18.10 -10.33
CA GLN A 176 -2.41 -17.67 -10.18
C GLN A 176 -2.27 -16.28 -9.51
N VAL A 177 -3.20 -15.35 -9.76
CA VAL A 177 -3.15 -14.01 -9.14
C VAL A 177 -3.25 -14.08 -7.62
N LEU A 178 -4.18 -14.90 -7.09
CA LEU A 178 -4.30 -15.09 -5.65
C LEU A 178 -3.07 -15.78 -5.06
N GLU A 179 -2.58 -16.83 -5.72
CA GLU A 179 -1.40 -17.56 -5.25
C GLU A 179 -0.16 -16.65 -5.21
N THR A 180 0.06 -15.83 -6.25
CA THR A 180 1.15 -14.86 -6.27
C THR A 180 1.01 -13.78 -5.19
N TYR A 181 -0.21 -13.28 -4.96
CA TYR A 181 -0.47 -12.34 -3.87
C TYR A 181 -0.17 -12.97 -2.50
N LEU A 182 -0.65 -14.19 -2.26
CA LEU A 182 -0.39 -14.91 -1.02
C LEU A 182 1.10 -15.24 -0.84
N LEU A 183 1.80 -15.56 -1.91
CA LEU A 183 3.26 -15.74 -1.90
C LEU A 183 3.96 -14.46 -1.46
N ALA A 184 3.66 -13.32 -2.10
CA ALA A 184 4.21 -12.02 -1.74
C ALA A 184 3.93 -11.68 -0.26
N ALA A 185 2.66 -11.78 0.18
CA ALA A 185 2.26 -11.50 1.54
C ALA A 185 2.95 -12.36 2.60
N ARG A 186 3.19 -13.65 2.31
CA ARG A 186 3.91 -14.56 3.23
C ARG A 186 5.41 -14.35 3.24
N THR A 187 5.99 -13.85 2.13
CA THR A 187 7.44 -13.77 1.97
C THR A 187 7.99 -12.45 2.48
N PHE A 188 7.30 -11.34 2.21
CA PHE A 188 7.76 -10.02 2.64
C PHE A 188 6.67 -9.13 3.28
N GLY A 189 5.48 -9.66 3.60
CA GLY A 189 4.36 -8.85 4.08
C GLY A 189 4.53 -8.23 5.48
N ASP A 190 5.46 -8.71 6.28
CA ASP A 190 5.78 -8.24 7.63
C ASP A 190 7.17 -7.55 7.71
N PHE A 191 7.65 -7.00 6.59
CA PHE A 191 8.94 -6.32 6.51
C PHE A 191 9.05 -5.14 7.52
N THR A 192 10.28 -4.83 7.93
CA THR A 192 10.59 -3.66 8.76
C THR A 192 11.02 -2.46 7.93
N GLU A 193 11.67 -2.70 6.79
CA GLU A 193 12.11 -1.69 5.85
C GLU A 193 12.04 -2.22 4.42
N ALA A 194 11.66 -1.36 3.47
CA ALA A 194 11.65 -1.65 2.05
C ALA A 194 12.48 -0.59 1.31
N THR A 195 13.51 -1.01 0.58
CA THR A 195 14.45 -0.12 -0.11
C THR A 195 14.51 -0.46 -1.59
N GLY A 196 14.19 0.50 -2.46
CA GLY A 196 14.43 0.40 -3.89
C GLY A 196 15.91 0.53 -4.19
N LEU A 197 16.53 -0.54 -4.70
CA LEU A 197 17.97 -0.54 -5.06
C LEU A 197 18.18 -0.22 -6.54
N ALA A 198 17.23 -0.58 -7.38
CA ALA A 198 17.15 -0.26 -8.81
C ALA A 198 15.67 -0.26 -9.23
N GLU A 199 15.39 0.12 -10.47
CA GLU A 199 14.03 0.16 -11.03
C GLU A 199 13.29 -1.20 -10.92
N ASN A 200 14.06 -2.29 -10.95
CA ASN A 200 13.59 -3.68 -10.95
C ASN A 200 14.14 -4.52 -9.80
N VAL A 201 14.59 -3.88 -8.72
CA VAL A 201 15.18 -4.52 -7.52
C VAL A 201 14.73 -3.79 -6.26
N VAL A 202 13.98 -4.48 -5.42
CA VAL A 202 13.58 -4.00 -4.10
C VAL A 202 14.07 -4.96 -3.03
N GLN A 203 14.71 -4.43 -2.00
CA GLN A 203 15.13 -5.15 -0.80
C GLN A 203 14.10 -4.95 0.32
N PHE A 204 13.80 -6.01 1.03
CA PHE A 204 13.01 -6.02 2.25
C PHE A 204 13.83 -6.57 3.40
N ASP A 205 13.99 -5.80 4.45
CA ASP A 205 14.57 -6.25 5.70
C ASP A 205 13.46 -6.84 6.59
N MET A 206 13.68 -8.08 7.04
CA MET A 206 12.66 -8.82 7.77
C MET A 206 12.95 -8.81 9.27
N PRO A 207 11.90 -8.85 10.15
CA PRO A 207 12.08 -8.78 11.60
C PRO A 207 12.86 -9.98 12.18
N ASP A 208 12.94 -11.10 11.47
CA ASP A 208 13.72 -12.29 11.85
C ASP A 208 15.17 -12.28 11.35
N GLY A 209 15.59 -11.18 10.71
CA GLY A 209 16.94 -10.98 10.19
C GLY A 209 17.19 -11.57 8.79
N ARG A 210 16.17 -12.16 8.16
CA ARG A 210 16.23 -12.47 6.73
C ARG A 210 16.23 -11.18 5.91
N VAL A 211 16.79 -11.27 4.70
CA VAL A 211 16.63 -10.25 3.66
C VAL A 211 15.92 -10.89 2.48
N VAL A 212 14.88 -10.24 1.98
CA VAL A 212 14.16 -10.68 0.80
C VAL A 212 14.36 -9.66 -0.32
N PHE A 213 14.73 -10.11 -1.49
CA PHE A 213 14.79 -9.29 -2.70
C PHE A 213 13.62 -9.65 -3.61
N ALA A 214 12.89 -8.65 -4.07
CA ALA A 214 11.97 -8.78 -5.19
C ALA A 214 12.68 -8.28 -6.46
N LEU A 215 12.75 -9.14 -7.47
CA LEU A 215 13.45 -8.91 -8.72
C LEU A 215 12.50 -9.16 -9.91
N TRP A 216 12.63 -8.37 -10.97
CA TRP A 216 11.93 -8.56 -12.25
C TRP A 216 12.72 -7.94 -13.40
N ASP A 217 12.34 -8.18 -14.65
CA ASP A 217 12.89 -7.58 -15.87
C ASP A 217 14.43 -7.53 -15.89
N ASP A 218 15.05 -8.72 -15.84
CA ASP A 218 16.50 -8.93 -15.78
C ASP A 218 17.17 -8.38 -14.50
N GLY A 219 16.41 -8.07 -13.44
CA GLY A 219 16.95 -7.68 -12.15
C GLY A 219 17.93 -8.70 -11.58
N THR A 220 19.01 -8.22 -10.96
CA THR A 220 20.06 -9.02 -10.34
C THR A 220 20.26 -8.63 -8.89
N LEU A 221 20.79 -9.56 -8.10
CA LEU A 221 21.16 -9.28 -6.71
C LEU A 221 22.33 -8.30 -6.62
N PRO A 222 22.42 -7.51 -5.54
CA PRO A 222 23.62 -6.75 -5.19
C PRO A 222 24.86 -7.66 -5.07
N LEU A 223 26.02 -7.13 -5.46
CA LEU A 223 27.28 -7.91 -5.49
C LEU A 223 27.75 -8.43 -4.13
N GLU A 224 27.33 -7.79 -3.06
CA GLU A 224 27.58 -8.19 -1.69
C GLU A 224 26.82 -9.44 -1.25
N VAL A 225 25.74 -9.79 -1.95
CA VAL A 225 24.99 -11.03 -1.71
C VAL A 225 25.75 -12.18 -2.37
N THR A 226 26.26 -13.10 -1.56
CA THR A 226 27.11 -14.21 -2.01
C THR A 226 26.58 -15.55 -1.50
N GLY A 227 27.09 -16.64 -2.07
CA GLY A 227 26.71 -17.99 -1.67
C GLY A 227 25.38 -18.48 -2.25
N LYS A 228 24.81 -19.48 -1.61
CA LYS A 228 23.53 -20.07 -2.04
C LYS A 228 22.35 -19.31 -1.48
N VAL A 229 21.39 -19.00 -2.35
CA VAL A 229 20.15 -18.32 -2.00
C VAL A 229 18.94 -19.16 -2.43
N LYS A 230 17.81 -18.98 -1.75
CA LYS A 230 16.54 -19.56 -2.16
C LYS A 230 15.86 -18.61 -3.14
N VAL A 231 15.46 -19.12 -4.30
CA VAL A 231 14.81 -18.38 -5.37
C VAL A 231 13.40 -18.92 -5.56
N ILE A 232 12.40 -18.05 -5.59
CA ILE A 232 10.97 -18.38 -5.73
C ILE A 232 10.40 -17.54 -6.85
N THR A 233 9.93 -18.15 -7.93
CA THR A 233 9.25 -17.43 -9.01
C THR A 233 7.86 -16.97 -8.59
N TYR A 234 7.27 -16.01 -9.31
CA TYR A 234 5.89 -15.55 -9.05
C TYR A 234 4.86 -16.69 -9.10
N SER A 235 5.16 -17.78 -9.81
CA SER A 235 4.32 -19.00 -9.88
C SER A 235 4.48 -19.92 -8.68
N GLY A 236 5.43 -19.63 -7.76
CA GLY A 236 5.71 -20.44 -6.58
C GLY A 236 6.74 -21.57 -6.80
N GLU A 237 7.40 -21.61 -7.96
CA GLU A 237 8.48 -22.59 -8.20
C GLU A 237 9.72 -22.20 -7.38
N GLU A 238 10.24 -23.15 -6.59
CA GLU A 238 11.38 -22.94 -5.72
C GLU A 238 12.64 -23.61 -6.25
N SER A 239 13.77 -22.92 -6.13
CA SER A 239 15.10 -23.45 -6.45
C SER A 239 16.16 -22.89 -5.51
N SER A 240 17.36 -23.50 -5.50
CA SER A 240 18.53 -22.95 -4.82
C SER A 240 19.61 -22.68 -5.86
N GLN A 241 20.08 -21.42 -5.91
CA GLN A 241 21.06 -20.98 -6.90
C GLN A 241 22.22 -20.25 -6.21
N ASP A 242 23.33 -20.08 -6.91
CA ASP A 242 24.36 -19.13 -6.51
C ASP A 242 23.84 -17.72 -6.69
N ALA A 243 24.04 -16.84 -5.71
CA ALA A 243 23.57 -15.46 -5.77
C ALA A 243 24.06 -14.74 -7.04
N SER A 244 25.31 -14.96 -7.45
CA SER A 244 25.90 -14.38 -8.66
C SER A 244 25.31 -14.88 -9.98
N ALA A 245 24.53 -15.96 -9.95
CA ALA A 245 23.87 -16.53 -11.13
C ALA A 245 22.39 -16.13 -11.23
N VAL A 246 21.84 -15.41 -10.24
CA VAL A 246 20.42 -15.01 -10.24
C VAL A 246 20.22 -13.84 -11.19
N VAL A 247 19.41 -14.06 -12.22
CA VAL A 247 18.89 -13.04 -13.14
C VAL A 247 17.40 -13.30 -13.31
N ALA A 248 16.57 -12.35 -12.93
CA ALA A 248 15.11 -12.53 -12.89
C ALA A 248 14.46 -12.33 -14.25
N GLN A 249 14.27 -13.40 -15.01
CA GLN A 249 13.53 -13.39 -16.31
C GLN A 249 12.01 -13.26 -16.12
N VAL A 250 11.52 -13.53 -14.92
CA VAL A 250 10.14 -13.37 -14.47
C VAL A 250 10.17 -12.80 -13.05
N PRO A 251 9.08 -12.20 -12.56
CA PRO A 251 9.06 -11.73 -11.18
C PRO A 251 9.40 -12.82 -10.19
N THR A 252 10.39 -12.55 -9.37
CA THR A 252 11.09 -13.54 -8.55
C THR A 252 11.38 -12.97 -7.17
N LEU A 253 11.19 -13.77 -6.13
CA LEU A 253 11.62 -13.49 -4.78
C LEU A 253 12.88 -14.26 -4.46
N VAL A 254 13.86 -13.60 -3.86
CA VAL A 254 15.09 -14.24 -3.40
C VAL A 254 15.19 -14.06 -1.89
N VAL A 255 15.30 -15.16 -1.17
CA VAL A 255 15.40 -15.16 0.29
C VAL A 255 16.84 -15.46 0.68
N VAL A 256 17.40 -14.54 1.47
CA VAL A 256 18.74 -14.66 2.07
C VAL A 256 18.58 -14.88 3.57
N GLU A 257 19.05 -16.01 4.05
CA GLU A 257 18.97 -16.37 5.47
C GLU A 257 19.99 -15.59 6.31
N PRO A 258 19.69 -15.31 7.60
CA PRO A 258 20.64 -14.65 8.50
C PRO A 258 21.98 -15.40 8.57
N GLY A 259 23.08 -14.70 8.30
CA GLY A 259 24.42 -15.29 8.33
C GLY A 259 24.82 -16.08 7.07
N GLY A 260 24.03 -16.06 6.02
CA GLY A 260 24.30 -16.71 4.73
C GLY A 260 25.28 -15.98 3.81
N GLY A 261 26.09 -15.09 4.33
CA GLY A 261 27.12 -14.34 3.61
C GLY A 261 28.52 -14.62 4.16
N ASN A 262 28.99 -15.86 4.06
CA ASN A 262 30.42 -16.20 4.30
C ASN A 262 30.96 -17.00 3.13
#